data_ade537befa3c4fa2bbba066f98aed46a
#
_entry.id   ade537befa3c4fa2bbba066f98aed46a
#
_cell.length_a   1.000
_cell.length_b   1.000
_cell.length_c   1.000
_cell.angle_alpha   90.00
_cell.angle_beta   90.00
_cell.angle_gamma   90.00
#
_symmetry.space_group_name_H-M   'P 1'
#
loop_
_entity.id
_entity.type
_entity.pdbx_description
1 polymer ?
#
loop_
_entity_poly.entity_id
_entity_poly.type
_entity_poly.pdbx_seq_one_letter_code
_entity_poly.pdbx_strand_id
1 'polypeptide(L)'
;IDKQEDLSGLPETLIANAAQAAKDAGMEGKWVFTLQNPSVMPFLQYSDKRELREKMFNAYINRGNNNNENDNKEVVRDLVAARLAKAKLMGYDDYASFVLEDRMAKSSDKVYQLLDEVWKPALAKAKEELADINAEIKKEGGNFEAEGWDWRYYFEKAKKAKFNLDENEVRPYLKLDNVREGAFYVANKLYGITFTPI
;
A
#
# COMPACT_ATOMS: atom_id res chain seq x y z
N ILE A 1 -1.73 20.09 5.12
CA ILE A 1 -0.62 20.90 4.59
C ILE A 1 -1.15 22.30 4.33
N ASP A 2 -0.42 23.30 4.78
CA ASP A 2 -0.81 24.72 4.71
C ASP A 2 0.04 25.52 3.72
N LYS A 3 1.20 25.00 3.32
CA LYS A 3 2.12 25.67 2.44
C LYS A 3 2.27 24.95 1.10
N GLN A 4 2.24 25.71 0.02
CA GLN A 4 2.36 25.16 -1.33
C GLN A 4 3.73 24.51 -1.58
N GLU A 5 4.80 25.00 -0.95
CA GLU A 5 6.15 24.43 -1.06
C GLU A 5 6.27 23.00 -0.51
N ASP A 6 5.33 22.59 0.36
CA ASP A 6 5.27 21.25 0.94
C ASP A 6 4.61 20.21 0.03
N LEU A 7 4.06 20.66 -1.11
CA LEU A 7 3.46 19.80 -2.13
C LEU A 7 4.48 19.33 -3.18
N SER A 8 5.76 19.72 -3.04
CA SER A 8 6.81 19.36 -3.98
C SER A 8 6.85 17.85 -4.25
N GLY A 9 6.97 17.48 -5.52
CA GLY A 9 7.02 16.10 -6.01
C GLY A 9 5.66 15.42 -6.17
N LEU A 10 4.60 15.94 -5.54
CA LEU A 10 3.28 15.31 -5.59
C LEU A 10 2.61 15.48 -6.96
N PRO A 11 1.94 14.43 -7.50
CA PRO A 11 1.16 14.53 -8.73
C PRO A 11 0.00 15.52 -8.62
N GLU A 12 -0.26 16.28 -9.70
CA GLU A 12 -1.34 17.29 -9.74
C GLU A 12 -2.71 16.72 -9.33
N THR A 13 -3.03 15.50 -9.76
CA THR A 13 -4.29 14.85 -9.42
C THR A 13 -4.40 14.55 -7.92
N LEU A 14 -3.30 14.20 -7.26
CA LEU A 14 -3.27 14.00 -5.81
C LEU A 14 -3.45 15.33 -5.07
N ILE A 15 -2.80 16.40 -5.54
CA ILE A 15 -2.93 17.76 -4.99
C ILE A 15 -4.39 18.24 -5.13
N ALA A 16 -5.02 18.07 -6.30
CA ALA A 16 -6.41 18.45 -6.54
C ALA A 16 -7.38 17.70 -5.61
N ASN A 17 -7.18 16.38 -5.43
CA ASN A 17 -7.99 15.58 -4.50
C ASN A 17 -7.80 16.02 -3.04
N ALA A 18 -6.58 16.36 -2.65
CA ALA A 18 -6.28 16.84 -1.30
C ALA A 18 -6.89 18.25 -1.05
N ALA A 19 -6.92 19.11 -2.05
CA ALA A 19 -7.60 20.41 -1.97
C ALA A 19 -9.11 20.24 -1.84
N GLN A 20 -9.73 19.32 -2.60
CA GLN A 20 -11.14 19.03 -2.47
C GLN A 20 -11.47 18.45 -1.08
N ALA A 21 -10.67 17.50 -0.57
CA ALA A 21 -10.84 16.95 0.76
C ALA A 21 -10.70 18.02 1.86
N ALA A 22 -9.82 19.01 1.68
CA ALA A 22 -9.70 20.14 2.58
C ALA A 22 -10.95 21.03 2.54
N LYS A 23 -11.50 21.31 1.36
CA LYS A 23 -12.76 22.06 1.20
C LYS A 23 -13.92 21.36 1.88
N ASP A 24 -14.06 20.04 1.67
CA ASP A 24 -15.12 19.23 2.28
C ASP A 24 -15.02 19.20 3.81
N ALA A 25 -13.79 19.36 4.36
CA ALA A 25 -13.51 19.46 5.78
C ALA A 25 -13.58 20.92 6.33
N GLY A 26 -14.00 21.90 5.54
CA GLY A 26 -14.07 23.32 5.95
C GLY A 26 -12.70 24.01 6.10
N MET A 27 -11.65 23.43 5.49
CA MET A 27 -10.27 23.95 5.51
C MET A 27 -9.84 24.48 4.14
N GLU A 28 -10.66 25.33 3.53
CA GLU A 28 -10.38 25.89 2.22
C GLU A 28 -9.02 26.63 2.17
N GLY A 29 -8.29 26.47 1.07
CA GLY A 29 -6.93 27.02 0.91
C GLY A 29 -5.84 26.13 1.48
N LYS A 30 -6.17 24.96 2.00
CA LYS A 30 -5.23 23.94 2.49
C LYS A 30 -5.36 22.63 1.70
N TRP A 31 -4.54 21.64 2.07
CA TRP A 31 -4.57 20.29 1.48
C TRP A 31 -4.65 19.24 2.58
N VAL A 32 -5.67 18.39 2.51
CA VAL A 32 -5.88 17.28 3.44
C VAL A 32 -5.50 15.98 2.77
N PHE A 33 -4.51 15.29 3.33
CA PHE A 33 -4.11 13.94 2.94
C PHE A 33 -4.59 12.96 4.01
N THR A 34 -5.28 11.92 3.57
CA THR A 34 -5.83 10.89 4.47
C THR A 34 -4.94 9.66 4.53
N LEU A 35 -5.20 8.77 5.49
CA LEU A 35 -4.50 7.49 5.62
C LEU A 35 -5.13 6.36 4.78
N GLN A 36 -6.01 6.70 3.86
CA GLN A 36 -6.54 5.75 2.88
C GLN A 36 -5.54 5.53 1.74
N ASN A 37 -5.48 4.31 1.20
CA ASN A 37 -4.50 3.93 0.20
C ASN A 37 -4.37 4.89 -0.99
N PRO A 38 -5.46 5.41 -1.59
CA PRO A 38 -5.36 6.35 -2.71
C PRO A 38 -4.69 7.69 -2.37
N SER A 39 -4.60 8.04 -1.08
CA SER A 39 -3.94 9.25 -0.60
C SER A 39 -2.54 8.96 -0.06
N VAL A 40 -2.41 8.02 0.90
CA VAL A 40 -1.13 7.75 1.59
C VAL A 40 -0.07 7.13 0.67
N MET A 41 -0.45 6.19 -0.22
CA MET A 41 0.53 5.49 -1.04
C MET A 41 1.22 6.42 -2.05
N PRO A 42 0.50 7.20 -2.89
CA PRO A 42 1.17 8.15 -3.77
C PRO A 42 1.86 9.29 -3.02
N PHE A 43 1.40 9.66 -1.82
CA PHE A 43 2.13 10.64 -1.00
C PHE A 43 3.51 10.10 -0.61
N LEU A 44 3.61 8.88 -0.11
CA LEU A 44 4.88 8.23 0.24
C LEU A 44 5.78 7.95 -0.98
N GLN A 45 5.20 7.82 -2.15
CA GLN A 45 5.90 7.52 -3.40
C GLN A 45 6.51 8.76 -4.04
N TYR A 46 5.85 9.93 -3.93
CA TYR A 46 6.19 11.09 -4.73
C TYR A 46 6.58 12.33 -3.94
N SER A 47 6.20 12.49 -2.66
CA SER A 47 6.53 13.69 -1.90
C SER A 47 8.04 13.85 -1.73
N ASP A 48 8.60 15.00 -2.14
CA ASP A 48 10.01 15.31 -1.91
C ASP A 48 10.34 15.61 -0.44
N LYS A 49 9.33 15.92 0.38
CA LYS A 49 9.49 16.30 1.79
C LYS A 49 9.62 15.05 2.67
N ARG A 50 10.86 14.66 3.01
CA ARG A 50 11.16 13.48 3.81
C ARG A 50 10.44 13.47 5.16
N GLU A 51 10.42 14.60 5.88
CA GLU A 51 9.77 14.72 7.18
C GLU A 51 8.24 14.51 7.07
N LEU A 52 7.63 14.93 5.97
CA LEU A 52 6.21 14.70 5.73
C LEU A 52 5.92 13.24 5.34
N ARG A 53 6.83 12.57 4.61
CA ARG A 53 6.74 11.12 4.38
C ARG A 53 6.83 10.36 5.70
N GLU A 54 7.80 10.70 6.57
CA GLU A 54 7.94 10.10 7.91
C GLU A 54 6.67 10.26 8.73
N LYS A 55 6.14 11.48 8.81
CA LYS A 55 4.88 11.77 9.53
C LYS A 55 3.71 10.95 8.98
N MET A 56 3.56 10.91 7.65
CA MET A 56 2.50 10.15 6.99
C MET A 56 2.65 8.64 7.21
N PHE A 57 3.86 8.12 7.09
CA PHE A 57 4.17 6.71 7.31
C PHE A 57 3.85 6.29 8.75
N ASN A 58 4.34 7.06 9.73
CA ASN A 58 4.11 6.78 11.15
C ASN A 58 2.63 6.85 11.50
N ALA A 59 1.89 7.82 10.95
CA ALA A 59 0.45 7.89 11.13
C ALA A 59 -0.26 6.67 10.51
N TYR A 60 0.20 6.20 9.35
CA TYR A 60 -0.38 5.05 8.65
C TYR A 60 -0.18 3.74 9.41
N ILE A 61 1.05 3.45 9.87
CA ILE A 61 1.35 2.18 10.57
C ILE A 61 0.79 2.13 12.00
N ASN A 62 0.57 3.28 12.63
CA ASN A 62 0.03 3.38 13.98
C ASN A 62 -1.50 3.59 14.04
N ARG A 63 -2.22 3.34 12.95
CA ARG A 63 -3.69 3.39 12.98
C ARG A 63 -4.26 2.42 14.02
N GLY A 64 -5.11 2.92 14.90
CA GLY A 64 -5.69 2.14 15.99
C GLY A 64 -4.69 1.77 17.11
N ASN A 65 -3.52 2.42 17.17
CA ASN A 65 -2.46 2.18 18.15
C ASN A 65 -1.92 3.49 18.74
N ASN A 66 -2.82 4.41 19.10
CA ASN A 66 -2.45 5.77 19.53
C ASN A 66 -2.79 6.07 20.99
N ASN A 67 -3.18 5.10 21.81
CA ASN A 67 -3.60 5.25 23.20
C ASN A 67 -4.70 6.32 23.38
N ASN A 68 -5.63 6.40 22.44
CA ASN A 68 -6.78 7.31 22.44
C ASN A 68 -8.09 6.51 22.34
N GLU A 69 -9.23 7.19 22.21
CA GLU A 69 -10.56 6.59 22.08
C GLU A 69 -10.73 5.63 20.90
N ASN A 70 -9.87 5.76 19.87
CA ASN A 70 -9.86 4.89 18.69
C ASN A 70 -8.79 3.79 18.77
N ASP A 71 -8.22 3.53 19.95
CA ASP A 71 -7.21 2.49 20.15
C ASP A 71 -7.83 1.10 20.10
N ASN A 72 -7.26 0.22 19.28
CA ASN A 72 -7.80 -1.12 19.03
C ASN A 72 -6.99 -2.24 19.70
N LYS A 73 -6.01 -1.95 20.54
CA LYS A 73 -5.17 -3.00 21.17
C LYS A 73 -5.99 -3.98 22.00
N GLU A 74 -6.90 -3.47 22.83
CA GLU A 74 -7.80 -4.30 23.62
C GLU A 74 -8.76 -5.12 22.74
N VAL A 75 -9.33 -4.50 21.71
CA VAL A 75 -10.21 -5.17 20.74
C VAL A 75 -9.48 -6.31 20.02
N VAL A 76 -8.22 -6.10 19.63
CA VAL A 76 -7.39 -7.15 19.01
C VAL A 76 -7.13 -8.29 19.98
N ARG A 77 -6.79 -7.99 21.25
CA ARG A 77 -6.60 -9.01 22.29
C ARG A 77 -7.86 -9.84 22.48
N ASP A 78 -9.01 -9.21 22.61
CA ASP A 78 -10.28 -9.89 22.84
C ASP A 78 -10.71 -10.70 21.61
N LEU A 79 -10.47 -10.20 20.41
CA LEU A 79 -10.70 -10.92 19.16
C LEU A 79 -9.86 -12.21 19.10
N VAL A 80 -8.58 -12.14 19.45
CA VAL A 80 -7.70 -13.32 19.46
C VAL A 80 -8.17 -14.34 20.50
N ALA A 81 -8.52 -13.88 21.70
CA ALA A 81 -9.06 -14.75 22.74
C ALA A 81 -10.38 -15.43 22.32
N ALA A 82 -11.30 -14.69 21.73
CA ALA A 82 -12.57 -15.24 21.22
C ALA A 82 -12.35 -16.26 20.09
N ARG A 83 -11.39 -16.01 19.19
CA ARG A 83 -11.02 -16.96 18.13
C ARG A 83 -10.46 -18.25 18.70
N LEU A 84 -9.59 -18.18 19.72
CA LEU A 84 -9.07 -19.37 20.41
C LEU A 84 -10.18 -20.14 21.11
N ALA A 85 -11.08 -19.47 21.84
CA ALA A 85 -12.21 -20.10 22.50
C ALA A 85 -13.13 -20.81 21.50
N LYS A 86 -13.40 -20.19 20.35
CA LYS A 86 -14.15 -20.81 19.25
C LYS A 86 -13.47 -22.08 18.73
N ALA A 87 -12.17 -22.04 18.48
CA ALA A 87 -11.40 -23.20 18.01
C ALA A 87 -11.46 -24.36 19.01
N LYS A 88 -11.27 -24.08 20.30
CA LYS A 88 -11.38 -25.07 21.39
C LYS A 88 -12.78 -25.68 21.47
N LEU A 89 -13.83 -24.88 21.34
CA LEU A 89 -15.22 -25.37 21.32
C LEU A 89 -15.47 -26.33 20.15
N MET A 90 -14.81 -26.06 19.00
CA MET A 90 -14.89 -26.89 17.78
C MET A 90 -13.95 -28.10 17.80
N GLY A 91 -13.17 -28.32 18.88
CA GLY A 91 -12.29 -29.48 19.05
C GLY A 91 -10.89 -29.29 18.44
N TYR A 92 -10.47 -28.06 18.14
CA TYR A 92 -9.14 -27.74 17.59
C TYR A 92 -8.24 -27.09 18.62
N ASP A 93 -6.93 -27.33 18.52
CA ASP A 93 -5.96 -26.80 19.45
C ASP A 93 -5.73 -25.30 19.30
N ASP A 94 -5.88 -24.78 18.10
CA ASP A 94 -5.70 -23.36 17.77
C ASP A 94 -6.63 -22.95 16.60
N TYR A 95 -6.76 -21.63 16.42
CA TYR A 95 -7.65 -21.09 15.40
C TYR A 95 -7.14 -21.31 13.97
N ALA A 96 -5.83 -21.40 13.76
CA ALA A 96 -5.26 -21.68 12.44
C ALA A 96 -5.63 -23.10 11.99
N SER A 97 -5.50 -24.09 12.86
CA SER A 97 -5.90 -25.49 12.59
C SER A 97 -7.38 -25.58 12.25
N PHE A 98 -8.25 -24.89 13.01
CA PHE A 98 -9.68 -24.82 12.70
C PHE A 98 -9.96 -24.23 11.32
N VAL A 99 -9.31 -23.11 10.97
CA VAL A 99 -9.55 -22.45 9.67
C VAL A 99 -8.96 -23.23 8.51
N LEU A 100 -7.80 -23.88 8.70
CA LEU A 100 -7.11 -24.59 7.63
C LEU A 100 -7.76 -25.91 7.22
N GLU A 101 -8.67 -26.46 8.05
CA GLU A 101 -9.34 -27.71 7.74
C GLU A 101 -10.02 -27.71 6.37
N ASP A 102 -10.69 -26.61 6.02
CA ASP A 102 -11.40 -26.46 4.74
C ASP A 102 -10.59 -25.68 3.66
N ARG A 103 -9.34 -25.29 3.96
CA ARG A 103 -8.47 -24.55 3.05
C ARG A 103 -7.54 -25.45 2.25
N MET A 104 -7.00 -24.95 1.14
CA MET A 104 -6.09 -25.74 0.27
C MET A 104 -4.87 -26.28 1.01
N ALA A 105 -4.27 -25.53 1.91
CA ALA A 105 -3.09 -25.93 2.64
C ALA A 105 -3.34 -27.06 3.66
N LYS A 106 -4.53 -27.18 4.24
CA LYS A 106 -4.95 -28.20 5.19
C LYS A 106 -4.23 -28.21 6.55
N SER A 107 -2.99 -27.72 6.63
CA SER A 107 -2.20 -27.71 7.86
C SER A 107 -1.25 -26.52 7.93
N SER A 108 -0.89 -26.12 9.15
CA SER A 108 0.09 -25.05 9.39
C SER A 108 1.46 -25.39 8.81
N ASP A 109 1.87 -26.65 8.87
CA ASP A 109 3.18 -27.09 8.33
C ASP A 109 3.29 -26.82 6.83
N LYS A 110 2.21 -27.10 6.05
CA LYS A 110 2.20 -26.81 4.62
C LYS A 110 2.20 -25.29 4.33
N VAL A 111 1.58 -24.51 5.19
CA VAL A 111 1.63 -23.03 5.08
C VAL A 111 3.07 -22.56 5.32
N TYR A 112 3.73 -23.01 6.39
CA TYR A 112 5.12 -22.63 6.67
C TYR A 112 6.08 -23.13 5.60
N GLN A 113 5.90 -24.34 5.08
CA GLN A 113 6.70 -24.83 3.96
C GLN A 113 6.66 -23.88 2.77
N LEU A 114 5.47 -23.49 2.33
CA LEU A 114 5.32 -22.52 1.23
C LEU A 114 5.95 -21.17 1.55
N LEU A 115 5.70 -20.66 2.77
CA LEU A 115 6.26 -19.37 3.21
C LEU A 115 7.79 -19.41 3.22
N ASP A 116 8.42 -20.47 3.71
CA ASP A 116 9.86 -20.62 3.75
C ASP A 116 10.48 -20.73 2.35
N GLU A 117 9.83 -21.44 1.43
CA GLU A 117 10.24 -21.54 0.03
C GLU A 117 10.26 -20.16 -0.65
N VAL A 118 9.28 -19.30 -0.35
CA VAL A 118 9.19 -17.94 -0.90
C VAL A 118 10.08 -16.96 -0.16
N TRP A 119 10.18 -17.07 1.17
CA TRP A 119 10.88 -16.10 2.02
C TRP A 119 12.38 -15.97 1.69
N LYS A 120 13.07 -17.09 1.54
CA LYS A 120 14.54 -17.08 1.28
C LYS A 120 14.90 -16.28 0.03
N PRO A 121 14.34 -16.57 -1.16
CA PRO A 121 14.65 -15.79 -2.36
C PRO A 121 14.12 -14.35 -2.28
N ALA A 122 12.95 -14.12 -1.67
CA ALA A 122 12.39 -12.80 -1.50
C ALA A 122 13.26 -11.90 -0.62
N LEU A 123 13.79 -12.43 0.50
CA LEU A 123 14.70 -11.69 1.37
C LEU A 123 16.02 -11.33 0.68
N ALA A 124 16.58 -12.24 -0.11
CA ALA A 124 17.77 -11.95 -0.90
C ALA A 124 17.51 -10.81 -1.88
N LYS A 125 16.38 -10.86 -2.59
CA LYS A 125 15.97 -9.80 -3.53
C LYS A 125 15.71 -8.46 -2.85
N ALA A 126 15.03 -8.45 -1.71
CA ALA A 126 14.80 -7.22 -0.94
C ALA A 126 16.11 -6.54 -0.49
N LYS A 127 17.15 -7.32 -0.17
CA LYS A 127 18.48 -6.77 0.16
C LYS A 127 19.16 -6.11 -1.05
N GLU A 128 19.02 -6.70 -2.24
CA GLU A 128 19.51 -6.08 -3.48
C GLU A 128 18.77 -4.76 -3.77
N GLU A 129 17.45 -4.75 -3.65
CA GLU A 129 16.63 -3.56 -3.84
C GLU A 129 16.95 -2.46 -2.81
N LEU A 130 17.23 -2.83 -1.55
CA LEU A 130 17.69 -1.88 -0.53
C LEU A 130 19.05 -1.26 -0.91
N ALA A 131 19.95 -2.04 -1.50
CA ALA A 131 21.23 -1.51 -1.98
C ALA A 131 21.02 -0.51 -3.13
N ASP A 132 20.11 -0.77 -4.08
CA ASP A 132 19.74 0.16 -5.15
C ASP A 132 19.15 1.46 -4.57
N ILE A 133 18.24 1.35 -3.60
CA ILE A 133 17.63 2.49 -2.89
C ILE A 133 18.70 3.35 -2.22
N ASN A 134 19.61 2.74 -1.46
CA ASN A 134 20.68 3.45 -0.79
C ASN A 134 21.68 4.09 -1.79
N ALA A 135 21.84 3.51 -2.97
CA ALA A 135 22.63 4.10 -4.04
C ALA A 135 21.98 5.39 -4.60
N GLU A 136 20.66 5.39 -4.79
CA GLU A 136 19.94 6.61 -5.22
C GLU A 136 19.97 7.70 -4.13
N ILE A 137 19.84 7.35 -2.84
CA ILE A 137 20.02 8.31 -1.73
C ILE A 137 21.38 8.98 -1.81
N LYS A 138 22.46 8.22 -1.96
CA LYS A 138 23.83 8.75 -2.05
C LYS A 138 24.03 9.62 -3.29
N LYS A 139 23.46 9.22 -4.42
CA LYS A 139 23.54 9.98 -5.68
C LYS A 139 22.88 11.36 -5.56
N GLU A 140 21.83 11.49 -4.75
CA GLU A 140 21.18 12.77 -4.43
C GLU A 140 21.89 13.56 -3.30
N GLY A 141 23.02 13.06 -2.80
CA GLY A 141 23.78 13.71 -1.73
C GLY A 141 23.26 13.40 -0.32
N GLY A 142 22.34 12.46 -0.18
CA GLY A 142 21.83 12.00 1.12
C GLY A 142 22.89 11.24 1.90
N ASN A 143 23.02 11.54 3.20
CA ASN A 143 23.95 10.87 4.13
C ASN A 143 23.16 10.13 5.22
N PHE A 144 22.22 9.28 4.79
CA PHE A 144 21.40 8.44 5.67
C PHE A 144 21.11 7.10 4.99
N GLU A 145 20.76 6.10 5.76
CA GLU A 145 20.23 4.84 5.25
C GLU A 145 18.71 4.93 5.09
N ALA A 146 18.16 4.15 4.15
CA ALA A 146 16.72 4.15 3.88
C ALA A 146 15.92 3.61 5.07
N GLU A 147 14.94 4.37 5.48
CA GLU A 147 13.94 4.01 6.45
C GLU A 147 12.61 3.62 5.77
N GLY A 148 11.64 3.12 6.53
CA GLY A 148 10.36 2.67 5.98
C GLY A 148 9.61 3.72 5.15
N TRP A 149 9.73 5.00 5.51
CA TRP A 149 9.14 6.12 4.78
C TRP A 149 9.93 6.56 3.53
N ASP A 150 11.17 6.09 3.37
CA ASP A 150 12.01 6.38 2.21
C ASP A 150 11.86 5.32 1.11
N TRP A 151 11.45 4.10 1.48
CA TRP A 151 11.43 2.95 0.59
C TRP A 151 10.66 3.22 -0.70
N ARG A 152 9.40 3.66 -0.63
CA ARG A 152 8.56 3.87 -1.81
C ARG A 152 9.08 4.98 -2.70
N TYR A 153 9.58 6.05 -2.11
CA TYR A 153 10.10 7.21 -2.83
C TYR A 153 11.36 6.87 -3.63
N TYR A 154 12.35 6.27 -2.98
CA TYR A 154 13.60 5.92 -3.66
C TYR A 154 13.46 4.67 -4.53
N PHE A 155 12.58 3.74 -4.21
CA PHE A 155 12.26 2.61 -5.09
C PHE A 155 11.68 3.09 -6.43
N GLU A 156 10.80 4.10 -6.44
CA GLU A 156 10.27 4.67 -7.68
C GLU A 156 11.38 5.31 -8.53
N LYS A 157 12.32 6.00 -7.90
CA LYS A 157 13.49 6.56 -8.59
C LYS A 157 14.41 5.48 -9.17
N ALA A 158 14.72 4.45 -8.38
CA ALA A 158 15.51 3.31 -8.84
C ALA A 158 14.80 2.55 -9.99
N LYS A 159 13.49 2.36 -9.90
CA LYS A 159 12.66 1.77 -10.95
C LYS A 159 12.73 2.59 -12.24
N LYS A 160 12.54 3.89 -12.15
CA LYS A 160 12.64 4.80 -13.30
C LYS A 160 14.05 4.77 -13.93
N ALA A 161 15.10 4.78 -13.12
CA ALA A 161 16.48 4.68 -13.58
C ALA A 161 16.77 3.35 -14.28
N LYS A 162 16.26 2.22 -13.77
CA LYS A 162 16.48 0.88 -14.33
C LYS A 162 15.67 0.59 -15.59
N PHE A 163 14.40 0.98 -15.61
CA PHE A 163 13.43 0.52 -16.61
C PHE A 163 12.96 1.64 -17.53
N ASN A 164 13.34 2.88 -17.28
CA ASN A 164 12.83 4.07 -17.98
C ASN A 164 11.29 4.10 -18.05
N LEU A 165 10.65 3.65 -16.97
CA LEU A 165 9.19 3.58 -16.86
C LEU A 165 8.71 4.65 -15.89
N ASP A 166 7.81 5.50 -16.37
CA ASP A 166 7.09 6.48 -15.56
C ASP A 166 5.59 6.12 -15.54
N GLU A 167 5.06 5.82 -14.38
CA GLU A 167 3.65 5.46 -14.23
C GLU A 167 2.71 6.59 -14.67
N ASN A 168 3.14 7.85 -14.60
CA ASN A 168 2.35 8.97 -15.06
C ASN A 168 2.15 8.97 -16.59
N GLU A 169 3.07 8.38 -17.35
CA GLU A 169 2.92 8.20 -18.81
C GLU A 169 1.91 7.09 -19.16
N VAL A 170 1.80 6.08 -18.30
CA VAL A 170 0.88 4.95 -18.47
C VAL A 170 -0.55 5.30 -18.04
N ARG A 171 -0.68 6.15 -17.03
CA ARG A 171 -1.95 6.48 -16.37
C ARG A 171 -3.06 6.99 -17.32
N PRO A 172 -2.80 7.84 -18.35
CA PRO A 172 -3.83 8.28 -19.29
C PRO A 172 -4.50 7.17 -20.07
N TYR A 173 -3.82 6.03 -20.27
CA TYR A 173 -4.37 4.86 -20.97
C TYR A 173 -5.36 4.07 -20.09
N LEU A 174 -5.26 4.18 -18.76
CA LEU A 174 -6.05 3.44 -17.78
C LEU A 174 -7.28 4.23 -17.28
N LYS A 175 -7.88 5.06 -18.13
CA LYS A 175 -9.17 5.69 -17.84
C LYS A 175 -10.26 4.63 -17.71
N LEU A 176 -11.21 4.82 -16.82
CA LEU A 176 -12.28 3.85 -16.54
C LEU A 176 -13.00 3.38 -17.80
N ASP A 177 -13.34 4.31 -18.71
CA ASP A 177 -13.98 3.97 -19.97
C ASP A 177 -13.11 3.10 -20.86
N ASN A 178 -11.82 3.41 -20.98
CA ASN A 178 -10.88 2.59 -21.76
C ASN A 178 -10.75 1.16 -21.18
N VAL A 179 -10.68 1.04 -19.86
CA VAL A 179 -10.58 -0.25 -19.18
C VAL A 179 -11.86 -1.06 -19.38
N ARG A 180 -13.02 -0.43 -19.25
CA ARG A 180 -14.32 -1.08 -19.50
C ARG A 180 -14.44 -1.58 -20.93
N GLU A 181 -14.18 -0.73 -21.92
CA GLU A 181 -14.20 -1.11 -23.33
C GLU A 181 -13.18 -2.21 -23.63
N GLY A 182 -11.99 -2.14 -23.05
CA GLY A 182 -10.98 -3.21 -23.14
C GLY A 182 -11.47 -4.54 -22.58
N ALA A 183 -12.14 -4.54 -21.43
CA ALA A 183 -12.75 -5.73 -20.84
C ALA A 183 -13.83 -6.33 -21.76
N PHE A 184 -14.71 -5.48 -22.30
CA PHE A 184 -15.75 -5.91 -23.26
C PHE A 184 -15.14 -6.48 -24.53
N TYR A 185 -14.09 -5.85 -25.07
CA TYR A 185 -13.36 -6.35 -26.23
C TYR A 185 -12.77 -7.75 -25.98
N VAL A 186 -12.10 -7.95 -24.85
CA VAL A 186 -11.51 -9.25 -24.50
C VAL A 186 -12.60 -10.32 -24.33
N ALA A 187 -13.68 -10.02 -23.61
CA ALA A 187 -14.80 -10.95 -23.43
C ALA A 187 -15.46 -11.33 -24.77
N ASN A 188 -15.60 -10.35 -25.67
CA ASN A 188 -16.13 -10.64 -27.02
C ASN A 188 -15.18 -11.53 -27.82
N LYS A 189 -13.86 -11.25 -27.82
CA LYS A 189 -12.86 -12.04 -28.55
C LYS A 189 -12.72 -13.47 -28.05
N LEU A 190 -12.80 -13.68 -26.74
CA LEU A 190 -12.64 -15.02 -26.14
C LEU A 190 -13.93 -15.84 -26.14
N TYR A 191 -15.08 -15.19 -25.93
CA TYR A 191 -16.33 -15.89 -25.64
C TYR A 191 -17.51 -15.47 -26.52
N GLY A 192 -17.34 -14.51 -27.46
CA GLY A 192 -18.42 -13.99 -28.29
C GLY A 192 -19.48 -13.18 -27.52
N ILE A 193 -19.21 -12.80 -26.27
CA ILE A 193 -20.14 -12.06 -25.42
C ILE A 193 -20.21 -10.59 -25.90
N THR A 194 -21.41 -10.05 -25.96
CA THR A 194 -21.68 -8.63 -26.26
C THR A 194 -22.32 -7.95 -25.04
N PHE A 195 -22.05 -6.67 -24.88
CA PHE A 195 -22.57 -5.86 -23.78
C PHE A 195 -23.40 -4.71 -24.33
N THR A 196 -24.63 -4.53 -23.82
CA THR A 196 -25.51 -3.43 -24.20
C THR A 196 -25.77 -2.57 -22.96
N PRO A 197 -25.61 -1.25 -23.04
CA PRO A 197 -25.98 -0.36 -21.95
C PRO A 197 -27.48 -0.48 -21.62
N ILE A 198 -27.82 -0.42 -20.36
CA ILE A 198 -29.21 -0.41 -19.85
C ILE A 198 -29.54 0.97 -19.28
#